data_ce7f39afe57670739eebee02f5aca4a7
#
_entry.id   ce7f39afe57670739eebee02f5aca4a7
#
_cell.length_a   1.000
_cell.length_b   1.000
_cell.length_c   1.000
_cell.angle_alpha   90.00
_cell.angle_beta   90.00
_cell.angle_gamma   90.00
#
_symmetry.space_group_name_H-M   'P 1'
#
loop_
_entity.id
_entity.type
_entity.pdbx_description
1 polymer ?
#
loop_
_entity_poly.entity_id
_entity_poly.type
_entity_poly.pdbx_seq_one_letter_code
_entity_poly.pdbx_strand_id
1 'polypeptide(L)'
;MPLSKEQNDEVEQLRASTNTTLRATVPSLEEILYKPLPALDHGFVRVVDYMGDDTAIVQSARVSYGKGTKKISNDKGLIKYLMRHWHSTPFEMCEIKLHVKLPIFIARQWIRHRTANVNEYSARYSILDKEFYIPSVENLASQSQVNKQGRAESLSPEEANKVITLLKNDAEQTYRNYEVMLNENSEGETLDDGSMGIARELARMNLTLNTYTQWYWKIDLNNLLHFLALRADAHAQYEIRVYAX
;
A
#
# COMPACT_ATOMS: atom_id res chain seq x y z
N MET A 1 10.11 -1.36 10.95
CA MET A 1 10.58 -2.41 11.90
C MET A 1 10.62 -3.75 11.21
N PRO A 2 11.49 -4.67 11.65
CA PRO A 2 11.41 -6.05 11.14
C PRO A 2 10.06 -6.67 11.53
N LEU A 3 9.63 -7.62 10.73
CA LEU A 3 8.42 -8.39 11.03
C LEU A 3 8.55 -9.10 12.38
N SER A 4 7.42 -9.31 13.06
CA SER A 4 7.41 -10.15 14.26
C SER A 4 7.80 -11.59 13.88
N LYS A 5 8.15 -12.39 14.88
CA LYS A 5 8.46 -13.80 14.65
C LYS A 5 7.27 -14.52 13.99
N GLU A 6 6.06 -14.29 14.49
CA GLU A 6 4.84 -14.89 13.96
C GLU A 6 4.60 -14.53 12.50
N GLN A 7 4.83 -13.25 12.15
CA GLN A 7 4.69 -12.78 10.77
C GLN A 7 5.75 -13.41 9.86
N ASN A 8 6.98 -13.57 10.34
CA ASN A 8 8.04 -14.24 9.59
C ASN A 8 7.70 -15.72 9.38
N ASP A 9 7.23 -16.40 10.43
CA ASP A 9 6.83 -17.81 10.37
C ASP A 9 5.69 -18.00 9.35
N GLU A 10 4.70 -17.09 9.33
CA GLU A 10 3.62 -17.10 8.34
C GLU A 10 4.17 -16.98 6.92
N VAL A 11 5.08 -16.04 6.69
CA VAL A 11 5.69 -15.86 5.36
C VAL A 11 6.43 -17.13 4.92
N GLU A 12 7.21 -17.72 5.83
CA GLU A 12 7.94 -18.96 5.54
C GLU A 12 7.01 -20.13 5.21
N GLN A 13 5.92 -20.28 5.96
CA GLN A 13 4.91 -21.32 5.71
C GLN A 13 4.25 -21.13 4.34
N LEU A 14 3.85 -19.90 4.00
CA LEU A 14 3.25 -19.60 2.71
C LEU A 14 4.22 -19.92 1.56
N ARG A 15 5.50 -19.58 1.73
CA ARG A 15 6.52 -19.80 0.69
C ARG A 15 6.96 -21.27 0.58
N ALA A 16 6.79 -22.05 1.64
CA ALA A 16 7.09 -23.49 1.61
C ALA A 16 5.99 -24.29 0.92
N SER A 17 4.77 -23.75 0.83
CA SER A 17 3.64 -24.42 0.19
C SER A 17 3.68 -24.16 -1.32
N THR A 18 3.95 -25.20 -2.09
CA THR A 18 4.03 -25.11 -3.56
C THR A 18 2.84 -25.81 -4.20
N ASN A 19 2.38 -25.26 -5.32
CA ASN A 19 1.28 -25.82 -6.09
C ASN A 19 1.66 -25.92 -7.56
N THR A 20 1.29 -27.01 -8.21
CA THR A 20 1.42 -27.14 -9.65
C THR A 20 0.33 -26.36 -10.35
N THR A 21 0.67 -25.57 -11.35
CA THR A 21 -0.31 -24.78 -12.12
C THR A 21 -0.03 -24.93 -13.63
N LEU A 22 -1.10 -24.86 -14.41
CA LEU A 22 -1.01 -24.80 -15.88
C LEU A 22 -0.91 -23.36 -16.40
N ARG A 23 -1.05 -22.39 -15.52
CA ARG A 23 -0.91 -20.96 -15.88
C ARG A 23 0.55 -20.58 -15.92
N ALA A 24 0.88 -19.60 -16.79
CA ALA A 24 2.23 -19.04 -16.83
C ALA A 24 2.54 -18.36 -15.48
N THR A 25 3.78 -18.48 -15.05
CA THR A 25 4.30 -17.79 -13.86
C THR A 25 5.38 -16.81 -14.27
N VAL A 26 5.57 -15.76 -13.43
CA VAL A 26 6.58 -14.73 -13.64
C VAL A 26 7.68 -14.95 -12.59
N PRO A 27 8.87 -15.46 -12.98
CA PRO A 27 9.90 -15.82 -12.00
C PRO A 27 10.25 -14.72 -11.01
N SER A 28 10.33 -13.46 -11.47
CA SER A 28 10.65 -12.33 -10.59
C SER A 28 9.54 -12.05 -9.57
N LEU A 29 8.28 -12.32 -9.89
CA LEU A 29 7.18 -12.18 -8.92
C LEU A 29 7.17 -13.37 -7.94
N GLU A 30 7.44 -14.59 -8.44
CA GLU A 30 7.55 -15.77 -7.57
C GLU A 30 8.66 -15.59 -6.53
N GLU A 31 9.76 -14.95 -6.93
CA GLU A 31 10.88 -14.68 -6.02
C GLU A 31 10.48 -13.80 -4.84
N ILE A 32 9.56 -12.82 -5.04
CA ILE A 32 9.15 -11.87 -4.00
C ILE A 32 7.77 -12.18 -3.42
N LEU A 33 7.07 -13.20 -3.91
CA LEU A 33 5.72 -13.52 -3.46
C LEU A 33 5.70 -13.71 -1.94
N TYR A 34 4.74 -13.05 -1.29
CA TYR A 34 4.52 -13.02 0.16
C TYR A 34 5.57 -12.26 0.98
N LYS A 35 6.71 -11.88 0.40
CA LYS A 35 7.74 -11.13 1.14
C LYS A 35 7.29 -9.67 1.29
N PRO A 36 7.20 -9.14 2.51
CA PRO A 36 6.93 -7.70 2.69
C PRO A 36 8.17 -6.88 2.32
N LEU A 37 7.98 -5.91 1.44
CA LEU A 37 8.98 -4.93 1.05
C LEU A 37 8.74 -3.70 1.91
N PRO A 38 9.66 -3.33 2.82
CA PRO A 38 9.42 -2.23 3.77
C PRO A 38 9.17 -0.89 3.09
N ALA A 39 8.26 -0.11 3.66
CA ALA A 39 7.93 1.24 3.21
C ALA A 39 7.66 2.13 4.43
N LEU A 40 8.35 3.26 4.53
CA LEU A 40 8.32 4.17 5.68
C LEU A 40 8.83 3.47 6.95
N ASP A 41 8.30 3.84 8.13
CA ASP A 41 8.78 3.30 9.41
C ASP A 41 8.14 1.96 9.81
N HIS A 42 6.82 1.77 9.52
CA HIS A 42 6.08 0.56 9.90
C HIS A 42 5.33 -0.08 8.72
N GLY A 43 5.36 0.54 7.55
CA GLY A 43 4.61 0.11 6.39
C GLY A 43 5.32 -0.93 5.53
N PHE A 44 4.59 -1.51 4.59
CA PHE A 44 5.14 -2.44 3.60
C PHE A 44 4.22 -2.56 2.39
N VAL A 45 4.79 -3.09 1.31
CA VAL A 45 4.06 -3.61 0.14
C VAL A 45 4.44 -5.09 0.00
N ARG A 46 3.46 -5.95 -0.19
CA ARG A 46 3.67 -7.41 -0.32
C ARG A 46 2.83 -7.92 -1.49
N VAL A 47 3.47 -8.58 -2.46
CA VAL A 47 2.74 -9.26 -3.54
C VAL A 47 2.12 -10.52 -2.95
N VAL A 48 0.81 -10.71 -3.10
CA VAL A 48 0.13 -11.91 -2.59
C VAL A 48 -0.47 -12.78 -3.70
N ASP A 49 -0.64 -12.21 -4.92
CA ASP A 49 -1.18 -12.96 -6.05
C ASP A 49 -0.99 -12.14 -7.33
N TYR A 50 -1.01 -12.81 -8.48
CA TYR A 50 -0.97 -12.11 -9.78
C TYR A 50 -1.56 -13.01 -10.87
N MET A 51 -1.93 -12.39 -11.99
CA MET A 51 -2.44 -13.09 -13.17
C MET A 51 -1.81 -12.51 -14.42
N GLY A 52 -1.25 -13.39 -15.25
CA GLY A 52 -0.71 -13.01 -16.56
C GLY A 52 0.79 -12.68 -16.55
N ASP A 53 1.33 -12.64 -17.75
CA ASP A 53 2.73 -12.35 -18.06
C ASP A 53 2.78 -11.57 -19.38
N ASP A 54 3.97 -11.34 -19.92
CA ASP A 54 4.16 -10.69 -21.22
C ASP A 54 3.39 -11.42 -22.35
N THR A 55 3.30 -12.75 -22.25
CA THR A 55 2.57 -13.55 -23.25
C THR A 55 1.07 -13.25 -23.22
N ALA A 56 0.50 -13.02 -22.04
CA ALA A 56 -0.92 -12.69 -21.90
C ALA A 56 -1.26 -11.36 -22.61
N ILE A 57 -0.35 -10.36 -22.48
CA ILE A 57 -0.51 -9.07 -23.19
C ILE A 57 -0.52 -9.28 -24.69
N VAL A 58 0.46 -10.04 -25.18
CA VAL A 58 0.63 -10.30 -26.61
C VAL A 58 -0.55 -11.08 -27.19
N GLN A 59 -0.99 -12.13 -26.49
CA GLN A 59 -2.15 -12.93 -26.91
C GLN A 59 -3.42 -12.10 -26.99
N SER A 60 -3.64 -11.26 -25.98
CA SER A 60 -4.78 -10.36 -25.94
C SER A 60 -4.78 -9.40 -27.13
N ALA A 61 -3.64 -8.78 -27.41
CA ALA A 61 -3.53 -7.88 -28.57
C ALA A 61 -3.81 -8.61 -29.89
N ARG A 62 -3.35 -9.85 -30.01
CA ARG A 62 -3.48 -10.64 -31.27
C ARG A 62 -4.87 -11.21 -31.50
N VAL A 63 -5.67 -11.37 -30.46
CA VAL A 63 -7.09 -11.77 -30.58
C VAL A 63 -7.85 -10.83 -31.53
N SER A 64 -7.51 -9.54 -31.51
CA SER A 64 -8.14 -8.54 -32.36
C SER A 64 -7.97 -8.79 -33.85
N TYR A 65 -6.98 -9.61 -34.26
CA TYR A 65 -6.74 -9.90 -35.66
C TYR A 65 -7.39 -11.20 -36.13
N GLY A 66 -8.06 -11.94 -35.26
CA GLY A 66 -8.79 -13.16 -35.60
C GLY A 66 -7.91 -14.33 -36.10
N LYS A 67 -6.61 -14.16 -36.17
CA LYS A 67 -5.67 -15.19 -36.61
C LYS A 67 -4.68 -15.45 -35.47
N GLY A 68 -4.81 -16.56 -34.80
CA GLY A 68 -3.93 -16.93 -33.71
C GLY A 68 -2.46 -16.65 -34.00
N THR A 69 -1.68 -16.51 -32.99
CA THR A 69 -0.31 -16.03 -33.07
C THR A 69 0.65 -17.10 -33.59
N LYS A 70 1.43 -16.74 -34.56
CA LYS A 70 2.40 -17.68 -35.15
C LYS A 70 3.87 -17.31 -34.96
N LYS A 71 4.24 -16.24 -34.25
CA LYS A 71 5.66 -15.89 -34.05
C LYS A 71 5.91 -15.26 -32.70
N ILE A 72 6.64 -15.97 -31.89
CA ILE A 72 7.10 -15.55 -30.54
C ILE A 72 8.22 -14.50 -30.64
N SER A 73 8.87 -14.37 -31.78
CA SER A 73 10.15 -13.65 -31.93
C SER A 73 10.05 -12.10 -31.86
N ASN A 74 8.84 -11.52 -31.75
CA ASN A 74 8.72 -10.06 -31.73
C ASN A 74 7.77 -9.54 -30.65
N ASP A 75 7.63 -10.30 -29.57
CA ASP A 75 6.68 -9.97 -28.51
C ASP A 75 7.07 -8.69 -27.77
N LYS A 76 8.35 -8.52 -27.46
CA LYS A 76 8.86 -7.27 -26.82
C LYS A 76 8.61 -6.04 -27.69
N GLY A 77 8.77 -6.18 -29.01
CA GLY A 77 8.50 -5.10 -29.96
C GLY A 77 7.01 -4.71 -29.95
N LEU A 78 6.14 -5.71 -29.92
CA LEU A 78 4.70 -5.48 -29.87
C LEU A 78 4.30 -4.80 -28.56
N ILE A 79 4.79 -5.28 -27.40
CA ILE A 79 4.48 -4.67 -26.09
C ILE A 79 4.91 -3.19 -26.10
N LYS A 80 6.12 -2.89 -26.56
CA LYS A 80 6.61 -1.51 -26.64
C LYS A 80 5.76 -0.64 -27.59
N TYR A 81 5.29 -1.21 -28.70
CA TYR A 81 4.40 -0.54 -29.62
C TYR A 81 3.07 -0.21 -28.94
N LEU A 82 2.46 -1.20 -28.27
CA LEU A 82 1.20 -1.04 -27.57
C LEU A 82 1.28 0.06 -26.49
N MET A 83 2.37 0.05 -25.70
CA MET A 83 2.60 1.08 -24.68
C MET A 83 2.73 2.48 -25.28
N ARG A 84 3.55 2.60 -26.35
CA ARG A 84 3.82 3.87 -27.00
C ARG A 84 2.58 4.49 -27.60
N HIS A 85 1.67 3.65 -28.07
CA HIS A 85 0.44 4.09 -28.75
C HIS A 85 -0.80 4.02 -27.85
N TRP A 86 -0.61 3.84 -26.54
CA TRP A 86 -1.68 3.90 -25.53
C TRP A 86 -2.77 2.85 -25.72
N HIS A 87 -2.43 1.65 -26.22
CA HIS A 87 -3.34 0.52 -26.28
C HIS A 87 -3.48 -0.10 -24.90
N SER A 88 -4.49 0.29 -24.14
CA SER A 88 -4.64 -0.09 -22.72
C SER A 88 -5.12 -1.53 -22.52
N THR A 89 -6.14 -1.98 -23.29
CA THR A 89 -6.83 -3.23 -22.99
C THR A 89 -5.95 -4.48 -22.95
N PRO A 90 -4.88 -4.62 -23.77
CA PRO A 90 -4.00 -5.78 -23.60
C PRO A 90 -3.33 -5.84 -22.25
N PHE A 91 -2.98 -4.68 -21.65
CA PHE A 91 -2.35 -4.62 -20.33
C PHE A 91 -3.36 -4.83 -19.19
N GLU A 92 -4.65 -4.57 -19.46
CA GLU A 92 -5.73 -4.84 -18.49
C GLU A 92 -5.96 -6.34 -18.28
N MET A 93 -5.39 -7.19 -19.15
CA MET A 93 -5.49 -8.65 -19.03
C MET A 93 -4.47 -9.25 -18.06
N CYS A 94 -3.62 -8.43 -17.46
CA CYS A 94 -2.72 -8.81 -16.37
C CYS A 94 -3.15 -8.08 -15.10
N GLU A 95 -3.12 -8.77 -13.96
CA GLU A 95 -3.51 -8.19 -12.68
C GLU A 95 -2.47 -8.52 -11.61
N ILE A 96 -2.38 -7.67 -10.60
CA ILE A 96 -1.58 -7.92 -9.42
C ILE A 96 -2.41 -7.60 -8.17
N LYS A 97 -2.24 -8.43 -7.13
CA LYS A 97 -2.89 -8.24 -5.83
C LYS A 97 -1.82 -7.98 -4.79
N LEU A 98 -1.91 -6.86 -4.14
CA LEU A 98 -0.95 -6.42 -3.13
C LEU A 98 -1.62 -6.36 -1.75
N HIS A 99 -0.88 -6.76 -0.73
CA HIS A 99 -1.19 -6.45 0.65
C HIS A 99 -0.31 -5.26 1.03
N VAL A 100 -0.94 -4.16 1.44
CA VAL A 100 -0.22 -2.91 1.74
C VAL A 100 -0.58 -2.45 3.15
N LYS A 101 0.44 -2.12 3.94
CA LYS A 101 0.29 -1.47 5.24
C LYS A 101 0.77 -0.03 5.09
N LEU A 102 -0.11 0.94 5.39
CA LEU A 102 0.16 2.34 5.08
C LEU A 102 -0.59 3.27 6.06
N PRO A 103 -0.09 4.50 6.28
CA PRO A 103 -0.82 5.46 7.13
C PRO A 103 -2.14 5.88 6.48
N ILE A 104 -3.15 6.14 7.30
CA ILE A 104 -4.50 6.52 6.83
C ILE A 104 -4.45 7.74 5.89
N PHE A 105 -3.63 8.76 6.17
CA PHE A 105 -3.57 9.94 5.29
C PHE A 105 -3.04 9.61 3.90
N ILE A 106 -2.17 8.60 3.77
CA ILE A 106 -1.69 8.11 2.46
C ILE A 106 -2.77 7.22 1.81
N ALA A 107 -3.46 6.40 2.59
CA ALA A 107 -4.59 5.62 2.10
C ALA A 107 -5.65 6.54 1.46
N ARG A 108 -5.95 7.68 2.09
CA ARG A 108 -6.90 8.68 1.59
C ARG A 108 -6.47 9.26 0.23
N GLN A 109 -5.18 9.41 -0.01
CA GLN A 109 -4.64 9.87 -1.29
C GLN A 109 -4.67 8.74 -2.34
N TRP A 110 -4.26 7.53 -1.94
CA TRP A 110 -4.15 6.36 -2.82
C TRP A 110 -5.52 5.90 -3.34
N ILE A 111 -6.55 5.92 -2.50
CA ILE A 111 -7.88 5.43 -2.86
C ILE A 111 -8.54 6.26 -3.98
N ARG A 112 -7.98 7.41 -4.34
CA ARG A 112 -8.45 8.22 -5.47
C ARG A 112 -8.10 7.55 -6.82
N HIS A 113 -7.23 6.54 -6.82
CA HIS A 113 -7.00 5.66 -7.97
C HIS A 113 -8.09 4.60 -7.96
N ARG A 114 -9.22 4.89 -8.65
CA ARG A 114 -10.47 4.17 -8.47
C ARG A 114 -10.62 2.92 -9.34
N THR A 115 -9.74 2.74 -10.34
CA THR A 115 -9.77 1.57 -11.21
C THR A 115 -8.98 0.43 -10.55
N ALA A 116 -9.48 -0.02 -9.41
CA ALA A 116 -8.86 -1.06 -8.58
C ALA A 116 -9.90 -1.59 -7.60
N ASN A 117 -9.61 -2.73 -6.99
CA ASN A 117 -10.44 -3.27 -5.92
C ASN A 117 -9.68 -3.13 -4.60
N VAL A 118 -10.36 -2.70 -3.56
CA VAL A 118 -9.77 -2.48 -2.23
C VAL A 118 -10.58 -3.24 -1.19
N ASN A 119 -9.89 -3.96 -0.31
CA ASN A 119 -10.49 -4.54 0.90
C ASN A 119 -9.62 -4.13 2.09
N GLU A 120 -10.12 -3.18 2.87
CA GLU A 120 -9.37 -2.55 3.96
C GLU A 120 -9.69 -3.19 5.32
N TYR A 121 -8.67 -3.30 6.15
CA TYR A 121 -8.77 -3.68 7.57
C TYR A 121 -9.83 -2.83 8.26
N SER A 122 -10.72 -3.48 8.99
CA SER A 122 -11.87 -2.75 9.54
C SER A 122 -11.70 -2.44 11.03
N ALA A 123 -11.53 -1.16 11.33
CA ALA A 123 -11.53 -0.66 12.70
C ALA A 123 -12.92 -0.75 13.38
N ARG A 124 -13.92 -1.32 12.68
CA ARG A 124 -15.22 -1.65 13.30
C ARG A 124 -15.21 -3.04 13.94
N TYR A 125 -14.37 -3.94 13.42
CA TYR A 125 -14.31 -5.32 13.90
C TYR A 125 -13.13 -5.59 14.80
N SER A 126 -12.05 -4.83 14.63
CA SER A 126 -10.80 -5.03 15.37
C SER A 126 -10.29 -3.70 15.92
N ILE A 127 -9.52 -3.78 16.99
CA ILE A 127 -8.77 -2.63 17.51
C ILE A 127 -7.58 -2.42 16.57
N LEU A 128 -7.36 -1.18 16.13
CA LEU A 128 -6.22 -0.86 15.28
C LEU A 128 -4.91 -0.97 16.06
N ASP A 129 -3.87 -1.42 15.40
CA ASP A 129 -2.54 -1.52 16.00
C ASP A 129 -2.05 -0.14 16.46
N LYS A 130 -1.31 -0.12 17.56
CA LYS A 130 -0.72 1.12 18.11
C LYS A 130 0.55 1.45 17.33
N GLU A 131 0.38 1.79 16.05
CA GLU A 131 1.47 2.14 15.15
C GLU A 131 1.13 3.41 14.38
N PHE A 132 2.05 4.36 14.40
CA PHE A 132 1.87 5.69 13.83
C PHE A 132 3.06 6.05 12.96
N TYR A 133 2.82 6.61 11.79
CA TYR A 133 3.89 7.14 10.95
C TYR A 133 4.43 8.43 11.56
N ILE A 134 5.73 8.47 11.80
CA ILE A 134 6.42 9.67 12.27
C ILE A 134 7.50 10.01 11.23
N PRO A 135 7.38 11.15 10.55
CA PRO A 135 8.38 11.50 9.54
C PRO A 135 9.75 11.74 10.17
N SER A 136 10.81 11.41 9.44
CA SER A 136 12.16 11.76 9.85
C SER A 136 12.39 13.27 9.66
N VAL A 137 13.39 13.81 10.36
CA VAL A 137 13.72 15.25 10.34
C VAL A 137 13.88 15.77 8.90
N GLU A 138 14.59 15.02 8.06
CA GLU A 138 14.88 15.41 6.68
C GLU A 138 13.63 15.43 5.77
N ASN A 139 12.54 14.82 6.21
CA ASN A 139 11.29 14.78 5.45
C ASN A 139 10.29 15.83 5.90
N LEU A 140 10.64 16.65 6.90
CA LEU A 140 9.81 17.76 7.34
C LEU A 140 10.24 19.06 6.64
N ALA A 141 9.30 19.64 5.93
CA ALA A 141 9.55 20.85 5.13
C ALA A 141 8.35 21.80 5.20
N SER A 142 8.62 23.07 4.97
CA SER A 142 7.61 24.11 4.95
C SER A 142 6.68 23.97 3.74
N GLN A 143 5.57 24.68 3.75
CA GLN A 143 4.64 24.72 2.61
C GLN A 143 5.25 25.49 1.45
N SER A 144 5.23 24.92 0.25
CA SER A 144 5.69 25.58 -0.96
C SER A 144 4.81 26.81 -1.27
N GLN A 145 5.47 27.92 -1.57
CA GLN A 145 4.79 29.16 -1.97
C GLN A 145 4.43 29.15 -3.46
N VAL A 146 5.10 28.32 -4.25
CA VAL A 146 4.89 28.24 -5.70
C VAL A 146 3.86 27.15 -6.02
N ASN A 147 4.06 25.97 -5.45
CA ASN A 147 3.13 24.86 -5.62
C ASN A 147 2.43 24.60 -4.28
N LYS A 148 1.20 25.08 -4.17
CA LYS A 148 0.43 25.01 -2.93
C LYS A 148 0.15 23.58 -2.42
N GLN A 149 0.48 22.57 -3.21
CA GLN A 149 0.33 21.15 -2.79
C GLN A 149 1.67 20.53 -2.39
N GLY A 150 2.77 21.22 -2.61
CA GLY A 150 4.11 20.67 -2.43
C GLY A 150 4.85 21.20 -1.23
N ARG A 151 5.98 20.56 -0.96
CA ARG A 151 6.93 20.95 0.09
C ARG A 151 7.95 21.94 -0.48
N ALA A 152 8.43 22.84 0.36
CA ALA A 152 9.48 23.79 0.04
C ALA A 152 10.78 23.40 0.76
N GLU A 153 11.40 24.35 1.46
CA GLU A 153 12.64 24.12 2.20
C GLU A 153 12.42 23.28 3.46
N SER A 154 13.38 22.42 3.77
CA SER A 154 13.38 21.64 5.01
C SER A 154 13.39 22.54 6.23
N LEU A 155 12.71 22.12 7.27
CA LEU A 155 12.70 22.82 8.55
C LEU A 155 14.09 22.72 9.19
N SER A 156 14.40 23.68 10.07
CA SER A 156 15.56 23.54 10.92
C SER A 156 15.41 22.28 11.80
N PRO A 157 16.52 21.65 12.20
CA PRO A 157 16.41 20.46 13.08
C PRO A 157 15.63 20.74 14.37
N GLU A 158 15.74 21.93 14.93
CA GLU A 158 15.02 22.31 16.14
C GLU A 158 13.48 22.34 15.88
N GLU A 159 13.06 23.01 14.80
CA GLU A 159 11.64 23.07 14.44
C GLU A 159 11.10 21.69 14.10
N ALA A 160 11.86 20.91 13.33
CA ALA A 160 11.47 19.54 12.96
C ALA A 160 11.26 18.67 14.20
N ASN A 161 12.16 18.75 15.19
CA ASN A 161 12.05 17.98 16.43
C ASN A 161 10.83 18.40 17.25
N LYS A 162 10.48 19.68 17.25
CA LYS A 162 9.25 20.15 17.91
C LYS A 162 8.01 19.52 17.25
N VAL A 163 7.98 19.51 15.91
CA VAL A 163 6.86 18.90 15.15
C VAL A 163 6.79 17.40 15.42
N ILE A 164 7.92 16.70 15.39
CA ILE A 164 7.98 15.26 15.67
C ILE A 164 7.41 14.96 17.07
N THR A 165 7.81 15.77 18.06
CA THR A 165 7.35 15.62 19.45
C THR A 165 5.83 15.78 19.54
N LEU A 166 5.28 16.79 18.85
CA LEU A 166 3.83 17.00 18.81
C LEU A 166 3.12 15.81 18.18
N LEU A 167 3.59 15.34 17.01
CA LEU A 167 2.99 14.20 16.31
C LEU A 167 2.98 12.95 17.17
N LYS A 168 4.09 12.66 17.86
CA LYS A 168 4.20 11.51 18.77
C LYS A 168 3.22 11.62 19.93
N ASN A 169 3.25 12.77 20.62
CA ASN A 169 2.43 12.99 21.82
C ASN A 169 0.94 12.90 21.48
N ASP A 170 0.53 13.55 20.38
CA ASP A 170 -0.86 13.54 19.94
C ASP A 170 -1.32 12.13 19.57
N ALA A 171 -0.51 11.40 18.79
CA ALA A 171 -0.85 10.04 18.38
C ALA A 171 -0.99 9.11 19.60
N GLU A 172 -0.04 9.17 20.53
CA GLU A 172 -0.10 8.36 21.76
C GLU A 172 -1.27 8.74 22.65
N GLN A 173 -1.51 10.04 22.84
CA GLN A 173 -2.61 10.50 23.69
C GLN A 173 -3.98 10.12 23.10
N THR A 174 -4.17 10.32 21.79
CA THR A 174 -5.45 9.96 21.17
C THR A 174 -5.64 8.44 21.17
N TYR A 175 -4.58 7.65 21.07
CA TYR A 175 -4.68 6.19 21.16
C TYR A 175 -5.08 5.76 22.58
N ARG A 176 -4.47 6.33 23.62
CA ARG A 176 -4.88 6.07 25.02
C ARG A 176 -6.37 6.40 25.20
N ASN A 177 -6.81 7.55 24.67
CA ASN A 177 -8.21 7.93 24.75
C ASN A 177 -9.12 6.95 23.98
N TYR A 178 -8.64 6.43 22.86
CA TYR A 178 -9.35 5.43 22.07
C TYR A 178 -9.56 4.13 22.88
N GLU A 179 -8.52 3.66 23.57
CA GLU A 179 -8.62 2.49 24.47
C GLU A 179 -9.63 2.75 25.61
N VAL A 180 -9.54 3.93 26.24
CA VAL A 180 -10.49 4.31 27.31
C VAL A 180 -11.93 4.36 26.78
N MET A 181 -12.15 4.95 25.60
CA MET A 181 -13.49 5.00 24.99
C MET A 181 -14.04 3.60 24.67
N LEU A 182 -13.16 2.68 24.26
CA LEU A 182 -13.54 1.28 24.03
C LEU A 182 -13.76 0.51 25.33
N ASN A 183 -13.15 0.96 26.41
CA ASN A 183 -12.97 0.22 27.65
C ASN A 183 -12.21 -1.11 27.40
N GLU A 184 -11.27 -1.08 26.43
CA GLU A 184 -10.55 -2.29 26.00
C GLU A 184 -9.15 -1.86 25.52
N ASN A 185 -8.09 -2.58 25.93
CA ASN A 185 -6.74 -2.29 25.46
C ASN A 185 -6.45 -3.03 24.13
N SER A 186 -5.26 -2.80 23.57
CA SER A 186 -4.84 -3.40 22.29
C SER A 186 -4.78 -4.94 22.32
N GLU A 187 -4.75 -5.54 23.51
CA GLU A 187 -4.73 -6.99 23.71
C GLU A 187 -6.13 -7.58 23.93
N GLY A 188 -7.16 -6.73 23.94
CA GLY A 188 -8.54 -7.14 24.12
C GLY A 188 -8.94 -7.31 25.59
N GLU A 189 -8.18 -6.74 26.51
CA GLU A 189 -8.48 -6.83 27.94
C GLU A 189 -9.32 -5.62 28.38
N THR A 190 -10.36 -5.88 29.18
CA THR A 190 -11.22 -4.83 29.74
C THR A 190 -10.43 -3.95 30.72
N LEU A 191 -10.56 -2.64 30.60
CA LEU A 191 -9.85 -1.67 31.44
C LEU A 191 -10.58 -1.39 32.77
N ASP A 192 -11.93 -1.36 32.76
CA ASP A 192 -12.74 -1.03 33.93
C ASP A 192 -14.04 -1.85 33.89
N ASP A 193 -14.20 -2.76 34.83
CA ASP A 193 -15.39 -3.65 34.92
C ASP A 193 -16.70 -2.87 35.14
N GLY A 194 -16.62 -1.62 35.59
CA GLY A 194 -17.78 -0.78 35.82
C GLY A 194 -18.24 0.03 34.61
N SER A 195 -17.52 -0.07 33.49
CA SER A 195 -17.79 0.70 32.29
C SER A 195 -18.16 -0.21 31.11
N MET A 196 -19.02 0.27 30.21
CA MET A 196 -19.40 -0.47 29.01
C MET A 196 -18.58 -0.10 27.76
N GLY A 197 -17.94 1.05 27.77
CA GLY A 197 -17.27 1.56 26.56
C GLY A 197 -18.24 1.92 25.46
N ILE A 198 -17.73 2.50 24.36
CA ILE A 198 -18.54 2.80 23.16
C ILE A 198 -18.14 1.87 22.00
N ALA A 199 -19.00 1.79 21.00
CA ALA A 199 -18.77 0.94 19.82
C ALA A 199 -17.47 1.34 19.08
N ARG A 200 -16.73 0.34 18.60
CA ARG A 200 -15.49 0.54 17.83
C ARG A 200 -15.67 1.48 16.64
N GLU A 201 -16.84 1.40 15.98
CA GLU A 201 -17.12 2.26 14.82
C GLU A 201 -17.17 3.77 15.17
N LEU A 202 -17.39 4.11 16.44
CA LEU A 202 -17.36 5.49 16.92
C LEU A 202 -15.99 5.84 17.52
N ALA A 203 -15.46 4.99 18.39
CA ALA A 203 -14.19 5.25 19.10
C ALA A 203 -13.04 5.58 18.13
N ARG A 204 -12.97 4.89 16.98
CA ARG A 204 -11.92 5.08 15.96
C ARG A 204 -11.84 6.50 15.40
N MET A 205 -12.91 7.31 15.52
CA MET A 205 -12.87 8.68 15.00
C MET A 205 -11.85 9.57 15.72
N ASN A 206 -11.41 9.15 16.90
CA ASN A 206 -10.43 9.89 17.70
C ASN A 206 -8.98 9.63 17.27
N LEU A 207 -8.73 8.64 16.42
CA LEU A 207 -7.37 8.29 16.00
C LEU A 207 -6.81 9.32 15.02
N THR A 208 -5.50 9.55 15.12
CA THR A 208 -4.82 10.49 14.23
C THR A 208 -4.65 9.89 12.83
N LEU A 209 -4.57 10.76 11.82
CA LEU A 209 -4.46 10.33 10.41
C LEU A 209 -3.15 9.60 10.10
N ASN A 210 -2.14 9.72 10.95
CA ASN A 210 -0.88 8.99 10.77
C ASN A 210 -0.91 7.57 11.34
N THR A 211 -2.05 7.15 11.93
CA THR A 211 -2.27 5.75 12.34
C THR A 211 -2.18 4.85 11.10
N TYR A 212 -1.57 3.68 11.25
CA TYR A 212 -1.44 2.71 10.17
C TYR A 212 -2.72 1.93 9.98
N THR A 213 -3.08 1.70 8.71
CA THR A 213 -4.14 0.77 8.27
C THR A 213 -3.51 -0.25 7.32
N GLN A 214 -4.27 -1.25 6.92
CA GLN A 214 -3.82 -2.27 5.97
C GLN A 214 -4.95 -2.56 5.00
N TRP A 215 -4.59 -2.91 3.76
CA TRP A 215 -5.59 -3.35 2.79
C TRP A 215 -5.01 -4.33 1.78
N TYR A 216 -5.87 -5.09 1.17
CA TYR A 216 -5.58 -5.77 -0.10
C TYR A 216 -6.01 -4.82 -1.21
N TRP A 217 -5.14 -4.63 -2.18
CA TRP A 217 -5.35 -3.76 -3.34
C TRP A 217 -5.05 -4.58 -4.59
N LYS A 218 -6.09 -4.79 -5.43
CA LYS A 218 -5.95 -5.55 -6.66
C LYS A 218 -6.18 -4.61 -7.84
N ILE A 219 -5.27 -4.62 -8.80
CA ILE A 219 -5.28 -3.68 -9.91
C ILE A 219 -4.73 -4.38 -11.17
N ASP A 220 -5.26 -4.01 -12.34
CA ASP A 220 -4.68 -4.44 -13.60
C ASP A 220 -3.40 -3.67 -13.92
N LEU A 221 -2.60 -4.22 -14.83
CA LEU A 221 -1.27 -3.66 -15.14
C LEU A 221 -1.37 -2.28 -15.80
N ASN A 222 -2.38 -2.02 -16.65
CA ASN A 222 -2.53 -0.69 -17.28
C ASN A 222 -2.72 0.40 -16.22
N ASN A 223 -3.62 0.16 -15.28
CA ASN A 223 -3.92 1.12 -14.23
C ASN A 223 -2.80 1.20 -13.17
N LEU A 224 -2.07 0.10 -12.95
CA LEU A 224 -0.87 0.11 -12.10
C LEU A 224 0.21 1.01 -12.72
N LEU A 225 0.46 0.89 -14.03
CA LEU A 225 1.44 1.73 -14.71
C LEU A 225 1.04 3.21 -14.61
N HIS A 226 -0.26 3.52 -14.72
CA HIS A 226 -0.75 4.89 -14.52
C HIS A 226 -0.51 5.39 -13.07
N PHE A 227 -0.79 4.54 -12.09
CA PHE A 227 -0.51 4.85 -10.68
C PHE A 227 0.98 5.15 -10.49
N LEU A 228 1.86 4.28 -11.01
CA LEU A 228 3.31 4.43 -10.87
C LEU A 228 3.80 5.71 -11.57
N ALA A 229 3.28 6.02 -12.77
CA ALA A 229 3.64 7.24 -13.48
C ALA A 229 3.34 8.51 -12.66
N LEU A 230 2.26 8.49 -11.88
CA LEU A 230 1.88 9.63 -11.05
C LEU A 230 2.56 9.63 -9.68
N ARG A 231 2.76 8.47 -9.07
CA ARG A 231 3.16 8.39 -7.65
C ARG A 231 4.64 8.09 -7.45
N ALA A 232 5.32 7.52 -8.47
CA ALA A 232 6.78 7.39 -8.43
C ALA A 232 7.49 8.66 -8.94
N ASP A 233 6.75 9.61 -9.49
CA ASP A 233 7.29 10.89 -9.97
C ASP A 233 7.95 11.65 -8.82
N ALA A 234 9.07 12.34 -9.12
CA ALA A 234 9.84 13.10 -8.14
C ALA A 234 9.02 14.22 -7.45
N HIS A 235 7.98 14.73 -8.11
CA HIS A 235 7.10 15.77 -7.55
C HIS A 235 5.95 15.20 -6.71
N ALA A 236 5.80 13.86 -6.67
CA ALA A 236 4.78 13.25 -5.81
C ALA A 236 5.16 13.40 -4.33
N GLN A 237 4.17 13.40 -3.47
CA GLN A 237 4.40 13.46 -2.03
C GLN A 237 5.33 12.31 -1.61
N TYR A 238 6.31 12.60 -0.75
CA TYR A 238 7.34 11.63 -0.37
C TYR A 238 6.76 10.29 0.09
N GLU A 239 5.77 10.33 0.97
CA GLU A 239 5.24 9.11 1.59
C GLU A 239 4.61 8.17 0.57
N ILE A 240 3.77 8.66 -0.36
CA ILE A 240 3.18 7.78 -1.37
C ILE A 240 4.24 7.36 -2.41
N ARG A 241 5.25 8.22 -2.65
CA ARG A 241 6.34 7.90 -3.57
C ARG A 241 7.17 6.72 -3.06
N VAL A 242 7.39 6.62 -1.75
CA VAL A 242 8.10 5.48 -1.15
C VAL A 242 7.35 4.16 -1.46
N TYR A 243 6.02 4.18 -1.36
CA TYR A 243 5.21 2.99 -1.70
C TYR A 243 5.25 2.67 -3.19
N ALA A 244 5.30 3.70 -4.05
CA ALA A 244 5.41 3.50 -5.49
C ALA A 244 6.77 3.02 -5.95
N UNK A 245 7.66 3.36 -5.20
CA UNK A 245 8.67 3.12 -5.43
C UNK A 245 8.99 2.11 -5.34
#